data_8a81b7ced6df1f8f218281cb859042fd
#
_entry.id   8a81b7ced6df1f8f218281cb859042fd
#
_cell.length_a   1.000
_cell.length_b   1.000
_cell.length_c   1.000
_cell.angle_alpha   90.00
_cell.angle_beta   90.00
_cell.angle_gamma   90.00
#
_symmetry.space_group_name_H-M   'P 1'
#
loop_
_entity.id
_entity.type
_entity.pdbx_description
1 polymer ?
#
loop_
_entity_poly.entity_id
_entity_poly.type
_entity_poly.pdbx_seq_one_letter_code
_entity_poly.pdbx_strand_id
1 'polypeptide(L)'
;MRREFQRVTDCFALLDEPRRPWLDADSLKTKFLARSAAVHPDRFHNAPAAERAVAQERYTELNAAFTTLREPKDRLQHLLELESGAKPGNIQSTPPELTDLFFAVGQLCRDVDFFLLEKGRANSPLLKVKMFRRAMEWTNQLNALQTRLRAKRGEVETELQALNDAWLAAPSEPEARRAALPLARLEPLYRTLSFLSRWAGQLQERVVTLAF
;
A
#
# COMPACT_ATOMS: atom_id res chain seq x y z
N MET A 1 21.27 25.52 15.01
CA MET A 1 21.34 24.30 14.18
C MET A 1 20.14 24.27 13.24
N ARG A 2 20.33 24.64 11.98
CA ARG A 2 19.29 24.48 10.94
C ARG A 2 19.21 22.99 10.64
N ARG A 3 18.06 22.34 10.94
CA ARG A 3 17.77 21.00 10.42
C ARG A 3 17.70 21.15 8.89
N GLU A 4 18.65 20.58 8.17
CA GLU A 4 18.50 20.34 6.73
C GLU A 4 17.21 19.52 6.53
N PHE A 5 16.21 20.16 6.00
CA PHE A 5 15.04 19.46 5.48
C PHE A 5 15.54 18.60 4.31
N GLN A 6 15.76 17.31 4.53
CA GLN A 6 15.90 16.39 3.42
C GLN A 6 14.69 16.61 2.50
N ARG A 7 14.94 17.13 1.31
CA ARG A 7 13.89 17.31 0.31
C ARG A 7 13.32 15.93 0.00
N VAL A 8 12.07 15.71 0.43
CA VAL A 8 11.33 14.50 0.06
C VAL A 8 11.21 14.48 -1.46
N THR A 9 11.72 13.45 -2.10
CA THR A 9 11.61 13.28 -3.56
C THR A 9 10.13 13.18 -3.93
N ASP A 10 9.65 14.04 -4.80
CA ASP A 10 8.25 14.04 -5.24
C ASP A 10 8.00 12.93 -6.26
N CYS A 11 7.43 11.81 -5.79
CA CYS A 11 7.10 10.66 -6.63
C CYS A 11 6.07 11.00 -7.73
N PHE A 12 5.16 11.94 -7.46
CA PHE A 12 4.18 12.38 -8.47
C PHE A 12 4.88 13.08 -9.62
N ALA A 13 5.79 14.02 -9.32
CA ALA A 13 6.56 14.73 -10.34
C ALA A 13 7.46 13.76 -11.16
N LEU A 14 8.06 12.75 -10.53
CA LEU A 14 8.88 11.75 -11.23
C LEU A 14 8.08 10.96 -12.28
N LEU A 15 6.79 10.69 -12.03
CA LEU A 15 5.93 9.93 -12.95
C LEU A 15 5.00 10.82 -13.78
N ASP A 16 5.18 12.15 -13.73
CA ASP A 16 4.34 13.10 -14.46
C ASP A 16 2.86 12.99 -14.10
N GLU A 17 2.60 12.77 -12.82
CA GLU A 17 1.27 12.75 -12.24
C GLU A 17 1.02 14.01 -11.43
N PRO A 18 -0.19 14.60 -11.49
CA PRO A 18 -0.57 15.64 -10.55
C PRO A 18 -0.69 15.05 -9.14
N ARG A 19 -0.30 15.82 -8.12
CA ARG A 19 -0.52 15.43 -6.72
C ARG A 19 -2.02 15.34 -6.47
N ARG A 20 -2.52 14.14 -6.16
CA ARG A 20 -3.93 13.88 -5.84
C ARG A 20 -4.08 12.54 -5.12
N PRO A 21 -5.14 12.36 -4.31
CA PRO A 21 -5.28 11.16 -3.48
C PRO A 21 -5.57 9.89 -4.27
N TRP A 22 -6.28 9.98 -5.40
CA TRP A 22 -6.59 8.84 -6.26
C TRP A 22 -5.92 8.97 -7.62
N LEU A 23 -5.33 7.88 -8.11
CA LEU A 23 -4.72 7.75 -9.44
C LEU A 23 -5.31 6.53 -10.14
N ASP A 24 -5.53 6.67 -11.44
CA ASP A 24 -5.86 5.53 -12.31
C ASP A 24 -4.65 4.61 -12.46
N ALA A 25 -4.84 3.32 -12.12
CA ALA A 25 -3.75 2.36 -12.05
C ALA A 25 -3.12 2.05 -13.43
N ASP A 26 -3.93 2.00 -14.48
CA ASP A 26 -3.47 1.68 -15.83
C ASP A 26 -2.71 2.87 -16.44
N SER A 27 -3.21 4.09 -16.24
CA SER A 27 -2.53 5.33 -16.63
C SER A 27 -1.17 5.45 -15.94
N LEU A 28 -1.12 5.26 -14.60
CA LEU A 28 0.11 5.29 -13.81
C LEU A 28 1.13 4.26 -14.32
N LYS A 29 0.67 3.02 -14.58
CA LYS A 29 1.52 1.95 -15.11
C LYS A 29 2.07 2.30 -16.50
N THR A 30 1.24 2.85 -17.38
CA THR A 30 1.64 3.24 -18.73
C THR A 30 2.74 4.31 -18.69
N LYS A 31 2.58 5.35 -17.87
CA LYS A 31 3.59 6.40 -17.68
C LYS A 31 4.89 5.84 -17.10
N PHE A 32 4.78 4.98 -16.09
CA PHE A 32 5.96 4.31 -15.50
C PHE A 32 6.72 3.51 -16.56
N LEU A 33 6.03 2.68 -17.36
CA LEU A 33 6.69 1.86 -18.39
C LEU A 33 7.37 2.72 -19.45
N ALA A 34 6.74 3.81 -19.91
CA ALA A 34 7.32 4.72 -20.88
C ALA A 34 8.59 5.39 -20.34
N ARG A 35 8.57 5.89 -19.09
CA ARG A 35 9.71 6.57 -18.46
C ARG A 35 10.84 5.60 -18.12
N SER A 36 10.53 4.43 -17.55
CA SER A 36 11.52 3.43 -17.18
C SER A 36 12.23 2.84 -18.41
N ALA A 37 11.51 2.65 -19.53
CA ALA A 37 12.11 2.20 -20.79
C ALA A 37 13.14 3.19 -21.32
N ALA A 38 12.97 4.50 -21.14
CA ALA A 38 13.92 5.53 -21.60
C ALA A 38 15.26 5.49 -20.85
N VAL A 39 15.24 5.07 -19.58
CA VAL A 39 16.43 5.04 -18.69
C VAL A 39 16.84 3.62 -18.30
N HIS A 40 16.33 2.60 -19.01
CA HIS A 40 16.60 1.20 -18.66
C HIS A 40 18.11 0.91 -18.76
N PRO A 41 18.73 0.28 -17.74
CA PRO A 41 20.19 0.03 -17.71
C PRO A 41 20.74 -0.68 -18.95
N ASP A 42 19.96 -1.59 -19.55
CA ASP A 42 20.37 -2.32 -20.76
C ASP A 42 20.64 -1.40 -21.98
N ARG A 43 19.98 -0.24 -22.04
CA ARG A 43 20.23 0.74 -23.12
C ARG A 43 21.58 1.44 -22.98
N PHE A 44 22.14 1.44 -21.77
CA PHE A 44 23.39 2.12 -21.42
C PHE A 44 24.55 1.14 -21.20
N HIS A 45 24.39 -0.16 -21.54
CA HIS A 45 25.41 -1.17 -21.26
C HIS A 45 26.80 -0.83 -21.90
N ASN A 46 26.81 -0.16 -23.07
CA ASN A 46 28.02 0.30 -23.77
C ASN A 46 28.41 1.75 -23.46
N ALA A 47 27.62 2.44 -22.59
CA ALA A 47 27.93 3.84 -22.25
C ALA A 47 29.06 3.94 -21.20
N PRO A 48 29.69 5.13 -21.05
CA PRO A 48 30.65 5.38 -19.98
C PRO A 48 30.09 5.07 -18.59
N ALA A 49 30.98 4.71 -17.64
CA ALA A 49 30.59 4.32 -16.30
C ALA A 49 29.72 5.37 -15.58
N ALA A 50 30.00 6.66 -15.77
CA ALA A 50 29.22 7.75 -15.19
C ALA A 50 27.79 7.79 -15.75
N GLU A 51 27.58 7.60 -17.04
CA GLU A 51 26.26 7.60 -17.66
C GLU A 51 25.44 6.36 -17.22
N ARG A 52 26.09 5.20 -17.11
CA ARG A 52 25.47 3.99 -16.57
C ARG A 52 25.00 4.18 -15.14
N ALA A 53 25.81 4.82 -14.29
CA ALA A 53 25.46 5.11 -12.91
C ALA A 53 24.23 6.03 -12.81
N VAL A 54 24.19 7.09 -13.61
CA VAL A 54 23.03 8.02 -13.67
C VAL A 54 21.77 7.30 -14.16
N ALA A 55 21.88 6.47 -15.20
CA ALA A 55 20.73 5.70 -15.70
C ALA A 55 20.20 4.73 -14.64
N GLN A 56 21.08 4.02 -13.94
CA GLN A 56 20.73 3.10 -12.86
C GLN A 56 20.04 3.83 -11.68
N GLU A 57 20.55 4.99 -11.28
CA GLU A 57 19.95 5.79 -10.22
C GLU A 57 18.52 6.23 -10.59
N ARG A 58 18.37 6.81 -11.78
CA ARG A 58 17.04 7.24 -12.29
C ARG A 58 16.06 6.08 -12.43
N TYR A 59 16.52 4.92 -12.91
CA TYR A 59 15.69 3.73 -12.99
C TYR A 59 15.23 3.28 -11.61
N THR A 60 16.10 3.31 -10.61
CA THR A 60 15.79 2.98 -9.22
C THR A 60 14.77 3.96 -8.61
N GLU A 61 14.95 5.27 -8.84
CA GLU A 61 14.01 6.31 -8.39
C GLU A 61 12.62 6.13 -9.00
N LEU A 62 12.53 5.85 -10.31
CA LEU A 62 11.25 5.60 -10.98
C LEU A 62 10.53 4.35 -10.44
N ASN A 63 11.27 3.27 -10.16
CA ASN A 63 10.70 2.06 -9.54
C ASN A 63 10.18 2.34 -8.13
N ALA A 64 10.93 3.08 -7.32
CA ALA A 64 10.51 3.48 -5.98
C ALA A 64 9.26 4.37 -6.04
N ALA A 65 9.22 5.36 -6.93
CA ALA A 65 8.08 6.23 -7.14
C ALA A 65 6.83 5.45 -7.58
N PHE A 66 6.97 4.53 -8.53
CA PHE A 66 5.86 3.69 -8.98
C PHE A 66 5.34 2.79 -7.85
N THR A 67 6.23 2.18 -7.07
CA THR A 67 5.86 1.34 -5.93
C THR A 67 5.07 2.14 -4.88
N THR A 68 5.53 3.36 -4.58
CA THR A 68 4.85 4.28 -3.64
C THR A 68 3.47 4.72 -4.17
N LEU A 69 3.39 5.16 -5.43
CA LEU A 69 2.14 5.71 -5.96
C LEU A 69 1.10 4.64 -6.32
N ARG A 70 1.54 3.43 -6.66
CA ARG A 70 0.66 2.31 -6.97
C ARG A 70 -0.19 1.88 -5.77
N GLU A 71 0.39 1.88 -4.58
CA GLU A 71 -0.29 1.44 -3.36
C GLU A 71 -1.00 2.63 -2.67
N PRO A 72 -2.36 2.62 -2.55
CA PRO A 72 -3.11 3.76 -2.02
C PRO A 72 -2.64 4.23 -0.64
N LYS A 73 -2.28 3.32 0.26
CA LYS A 73 -1.76 3.66 1.59
C LYS A 73 -0.45 4.47 1.49
N ASP A 74 0.51 3.99 0.69
CA ASP A 74 1.83 4.59 0.57
C ASP A 74 1.75 5.91 -0.21
N ARG A 75 0.89 5.97 -1.23
CA ARG A 75 0.54 7.20 -1.95
C ARG A 75 -0.03 8.26 -1.01
N LEU A 76 -0.99 7.91 -0.13
CA LEU A 76 -1.54 8.86 0.83
C LEU A 76 -0.52 9.32 1.85
N GLN A 77 0.32 8.44 2.36
CA GLN A 77 1.41 8.82 3.26
C GLN A 77 2.32 9.84 2.61
N HIS A 78 2.74 9.58 1.37
CA HIS A 78 3.59 10.46 0.60
C HIS A 78 2.90 11.81 0.28
N LEU A 79 1.63 11.77 -0.12
CA LEU A 79 0.85 12.98 -0.39
C LEU A 79 0.70 13.85 0.86
N LEU A 80 0.36 13.25 2.01
CA LEU A 80 0.28 13.96 3.28
C LEU A 80 1.62 14.59 3.66
N GLU A 81 2.73 13.88 3.50
CA GLU A 81 4.08 14.40 3.75
C GLU A 81 4.41 15.60 2.86
N LEU A 82 4.08 15.53 1.58
CA LEU A 82 4.32 16.63 0.62
C LEU A 82 3.46 17.87 0.90
N GLU A 83 2.18 17.69 1.23
CA GLU A 83 1.24 18.81 1.41
C GLU A 83 1.27 19.40 2.83
N SER A 84 1.51 18.58 3.87
CA SER A 84 1.59 19.06 5.26
C SER A 84 3.02 19.44 5.71
N GLY A 85 4.04 18.94 5.00
CA GLY A 85 5.44 19.07 5.39
C GLY A 85 5.89 18.13 6.52
N ALA A 86 5.04 17.17 6.94
CA ALA A 86 5.36 16.19 7.97
C ALA A 86 4.74 14.83 7.65
N LYS A 87 5.42 13.76 8.06
CA LYS A 87 4.84 12.41 7.97
C LYS A 87 3.61 12.29 8.87
N PRO A 88 2.56 11.56 8.41
CA PRO A 88 1.43 11.25 9.27
C PRO A 88 1.88 10.64 10.60
N GLY A 89 1.21 10.99 11.69
CA GLY A 89 1.51 10.49 13.01
C GLY A 89 1.41 8.97 13.12
N ASN A 90 2.07 8.40 14.14
CA ASN A 90 2.00 6.97 14.40
C ASN A 90 0.56 6.54 14.74
N ILE A 91 0.08 5.48 14.08
CA ILE A 91 -1.30 4.98 14.24
C ILE A 91 -1.34 4.11 15.49
N GLN A 92 -1.91 4.63 16.58
CA GLN A 92 -1.95 3.96 17.88
C GLN A 92 -3.29 3.27 18.18
N SER A 93 -4.38 3.66 17.53
CA SER A 93 -5.72 3.13 17.78
C SER A 93 -6.44 2.72 16.50
N THR A 94 -7.19 1.61 16.60
CA THR A 94 -8.06 1.15 15.51
C THR A 94 -9.22 2.14 15.34
N PRO A 95 -9.52 2.60 14.11
CA PRO A 95 -10.71 3.40 13.85
C PRO A 95 -11.99 2.67 14.30
N PRO A 96 -12.95 3.36 14.93
CA PRO A 96 -14.18 2.73 15.43
C PRO A 96 -14.95 1.92 14.38
N GLU A 97 -14.99 2.40 13.15
CA GLU A 97 -15.64 1.74 12.00
C GLU A 97 -14.97 0.43 11.57
N LEU A 98 -13.76 0.13 12.06
CA LEU A 98 -13.04 -1.11 11.80
C LEU A 98 -13.05 -2.09 12.96
N THR A 99 -13.75 -1.79 14.06
CA THR A 99 -13.75 -2.61 15.29
C THR A 99 -14.18 -4.05 15.02
N ASP A 100 -15.25 -4.28 14.26
CA ASP A 100 -15.72 -5.62 13.92
C ASP A 100 -14.72 -6.41 13.09
N LEU A 101 -14.07 -5.76 12.13
CA LEU A 101 -13.02 -6.37 11.32
C LEU A 101 -11.78 -6.69 12.17
N PHE A 102 -11.42 -5.81 13.10
CA PHE A 102 -10.32 -6.03 14.05
C PHE A 102 -10.54 -7.33 14.85
N PHE A 103 -11.71 -7.48 15.46
CA PHE A 103 -12.02 -8.68 16.22
C PHE A 103 -12.08 -9.93 15.33
N ALA A 104 -12.72 -9.84 14.15
CA ALA A 104 -12.81 -10.95 13.22
C ALA A 104 -11.44 -11.44 12.74
N VAL A 105 -10.54 -10.51 12.35
CA VAL A 105 -9.16 -10.83 11.94
C VAL A 105 -8.39 -11.45 13.10
N GLY A 106 -8.45 -10.84 14.29
CA GLY A 106 -7.74 -11.31 15.47
C GLY A 106 -8.17 -12.71 15.89
N GLN A 107 -9.48 -13.00 15.88
CA GLN A 107 -10.00 -14.32 16.22
C GLN A 107 -9.59 -15.37 15.19
N LEU A 108 -9.85 -15.11 13.90
CA LEU A 108 -9.51 -16.05 12.82
C LEU A 108 -8.01 -16.36 12.76
N CYS A 109 -7.16 -15.34 12.95
CA CYS A 109 -5.72 -15.54 13.00
C CYS A 109 -5.31 -16.49 14.16
N ARG A 110 -5.84 -16.29 15.37
CA ARG A 110 -5.56 -17.18 16.51
C ARG A 110 -6.02 -18.61 16.27
N ASP A 111 -7.21 -18.80 15.70
CA ASP A 111 -7.77 -20.13 15.45
C ASP A 111 -6.96 -20.88 14.40
N VAL A 112 -6.53 -20.18 13.34
CA VAL A 112 -5.65 -20.77 12.31
C VAL A 112 -4.28 -21.08 12.87
N ASP A 113 -3.67 -20.21 13.68
CA ASP A 113 -2.37 -20.45 14.31
C ASP A 113 -2.43 -21.69 15.22
N PHE A 114 -3.51 -21.86 15.98
CA PHE A 114 -3.72 -23.07 16.79
C PHE A 114 -3.84 -24.32 15.90
N PHE A 115 -4.63 -24.24 14.82
CA PHE A 115 -4.73 -25.35 13.87
C PHE A 115 -3.40 -25.71 13.21
N LEU A 116 -2.56 -24.74 12.88
CA LEU A 116 -1.22 -24.99 12.30
C LEU A 116 -0.32 -25.77 13.27
N LEU A 117 -0.41 -25.50 14.58
CA LEU A 117 0.28 -26.29 15.60
C LEU A 117 -0.21 -27.76 15.65
N GLU A 118 -1.53 -27.99 15.53
CA GLU A 118 -2.08 -29.35 15.43
C GLU A 118 -1.62 -30.05 14.15
N LYS A 119 -1.67 -29.36 13.00
CA LYS A 119 -1.24 -29.87 11.69
C LYS A 119 0.22 -30.35 11.73
N GLY A 120 1.12 -29.57 12.36
CA GLY A 120 2.53 -29.92 12.49
C GLY A 120 2.82 -31.20 13.31
N ARG A 121 1.86 -31.64 14.15
CA ARG A 121 1.95 -32.87 14.95
C ARG A 121 1.36 -34.12 14.27
N ALA A 122 0.77 -33.97 13.09
CA ALA A 122 0.11 -35.05 12.38
C ALA A 122 1.11 -36.00 11.71
N ASN A 123 1.34 -37.20 12.32
CA ASN A 123 2.35 -38.15 11.87
C ASN A 123 1.80 -39.31 11.02
N SER A 124 0.49 -39.59 11.06
CA SER A 124 -0.08 -40.69 10.26
C SER A 124 -0.67 -40.21 8.94
N PRO A 125 -0.66 -41.04 7.87
CA PRO A 125 -1.26 -40.67 6.57
C PRO A 125 -2.74 -40.28 6.68
N LEU A 126 -3.52 -41.03 7.47
CA LEU A 126 -4.94 -40.74 7.68
C LEU A 126 -5.15 -39.38 8.35
N LEU A 127 -4.32 -39.07 9.36
CA LEU A 127 -4.39 -37.80 10.05
C LEU A 127 -4.00 -36.62 9.12
N LYS A 128 -2.99 -36.83 8.27
CA LYS A 128 -2.60 -35.82 7.25
C LYS A 128 -3.75 -35.49 6.28
N VAL A 129 -4.47 -36.52 5.81
CA VAL A 129 -5.67 -36.30 4.95
C VAL A 129 -6.76 -35.52 5.68
N LYS A 130 -7.02 -35.84 6.97
CA LYS A 130 -7.96 -35.11 7.80
C LYS A 130 -7.54 -33.65 7.99
N MET A 131 -6.24 -33.40 8.26
CA MET A 131 -5.69 -32.05 8.40
C MET A 131 -5.76 -31.27 7.09
N PHE A 132 -5.51 -31.89 5.94
CA PHE A 132 -5.66 -31.24 4.64
C PHE A 132 -7.10 -30.73 4.41
N ARG A 133 -8.12 -31.53 4.69
CA ARG A 133 -9.52 -31.11 4.56
C ARG A 133 -9.84 -29.92 5.46
N ARG A 134 -9.40 -29.95 6.72
CA ARG A 134 -9.58 -28.83 7.66
C ARG A 134 -8.80 -27.57 7.21
N ALA A 135 -7.60 -27.74 6.64
CA ALA A 135 -6.83 -26.61 6.09
C ALA A 135 -7.57 -25.91 4.96
N MET A 136 -8.27 -26.65 4.09
CA MET A 136 -9.12 -26.05 3.05
C MET A 136 -10.29 -25.22 3.64
N GLU A 137 -10.90 -25.71 4.72
CA GLU A 137 -11.97 -24.98 5.42
C GLU A 137 -11.44 -23.65 6.00
N TRP A 138 -10.26 -23.68 6.64
CA TRP A 138 -9.61 -22.46 7.13
C TRP A 138 -9.22 -21.50 6.00
N THR A 139 -8.70 -22.02 4.89
CA THR A 139 -8.39 -21.22 3.70
C THR A 139 -9.63 -20.50 3.16
N ASN A 140 -10.78 -21.18 3.11
CA ASN A 140 -12.03 -20.58 2.69
C ASN A 140 -12.48 -19.44 3.63
N GLN A 141 -12.33 -19.61 4.94
CA GLN A 141 -12.65 -18.56 5.92
C GLN A 141 -11.73 -17.35 5.79
N LEU A 142 -10.41 -17.58 5.63
CA LEU A 142 -9.43 -16.52 5.40
C LEU A 142 -9.75 -15.73 4.12
N ASN A 143 -10.06 -16.44 3.03
CA ASN A 143 -10.43 -15.81 1.75
C ASN A 143 -11.74 -14.99 1.85
N ALA A 144 -12.74 -15.50 2.59
CA ALA A 144 -13.98 -14.76 2.84
C ALA A 144 -13.71 -13.45 3.60
N LEU A 145 -12.83 -13.48 4.62
CA LEU A 145 -12.46 -12.28 5.36
C LEU A 145 -11.61 -11.32 4.51
N GLN A 146 -10.69 -11.83 3.67
CA GLN A 146 -9.96 -11.01 2.70
C GLN A 146 -10.92 -10.29 1.73
N THR A 147 -12.01 -10.94 1.31
CA THR A 147 -13.03 -10.30 0.46
C THR A 147 -13.71 -9.13 1.18
N ARG A 148 -14.02 -9.28 2.48
CA ARG A 148 -14.55 -8.17 3.30
C ARG A 148 -13.56 -7.01 3.42
N LEU A 149 -12.26 -7.30 3.63
CA LEU A 149 -11.22 -6.26 3.66
C LEU A 149 -11.11 -5.52 2.32
N ARG A 150 -11.19 -6.26 1.18
CA ARG A 150 -11.17 -5.65 -0.16
C ARG A 150 -12.38 -4.76 -0.41
N ALA A 151 -13.58 -5.18 0.01
CA ALA A 151 -14.78 -4.36 -0.11
C ALA A 151 -14.63 -3.04 0.67
N LYS A 152 -14.14 -3.10 1.92
CA LYS A 152 -13.87 -1.89 2.73
C LYS A 152 -12.81 -0.99 2.11
N ARG A 153 -11.75 -1.58 1.53
CA ARG A 153 -10.76 -0.82 0.76
C ARG A 153 -11.38 -0.10 -0.43
N GLY A 154 -12.28 -0.76 -1.17
CA GLY A 154 -13.00 -0.15 -2.30
C GLY A 154 -13.85 1.06 -1.91
N GLU A 155 -14.50 1.02 -0.73
CA GLU A 155 -15.21 2.19 -0.19
C GLU A 155 -14.27 3.37 0.04
N VAL A 156 -13.09 3.12 0.64
CA VAL A 156 -12.07 4.15 0.85
C VAL A 156 -11.55 4.71 -0.48
N GLU A 157 -11.29 3.85 -1.46
CA GLU A 157 -10.82 4.27 -2.79
C GLU A 157 -11.85 5.13 -3.51
N THR A 158 -13.15 4.84 -3.36
CA THR A 158 -14.25 5.67 -3.88
C THR A 158 -14.25 7.05 -3.22
N GLU A 159 -14.03 7.12 -1.91
CA GLU A 159 -13.94 8.40 -1.20
C GLU A 159 -12.70 9.20 -1.64
N LEU A 160 -11.56 8.53 -1.84
CA LEU A 160 -10.34 9.18 -2.36
C LEU A 160 -10.57 9.76 -3.76
N GLN A 161 -11.30 9.04 -4.62
CA GLN A 161 -11.64 9.52 -5.96
C GLN A 161 -12.52 10.78 -5.88
N ALA A 162 -13.49 10.81 -5.00
CA ALA A 162 -14.35 11.96 -4.79
C ALA A 162 -13.61 13.21 -4.25
N LEU A 163 -12.45 13.02 -3.64
CA LEU A 163 -11.60 14.11 -3.17
C LEU A 163 -10.70 14.72 -4.26
N ASN A 164 -10.53 14.06 -5.41
CA ASN A 164 -9.59 14.51 -6.43
C ASN A 164 -9.83 15.95 -6.93
N ASP A 165 -11.09 16.34 -7.09
CA ASP A 165 -11.43 17.67 -7.60
C ASP A 165 -10.89 18.79 -6.71
N ALA A 166 -10.87 18.59 -5.39
CA ALA A 166 -10.29 19.54 -4.46
C ALA A 166 -8.77 19.75 -4.68
N TRP A 167 -8.05 18.70 -5.07
CA TRP A 167 -6.63 18.80 -5.42
C TRP A 167 -6.38 19.47 -6.76
N LEU A 168 -7.25 19.20 -7.74
CA LEU A 168 -7.15 19.84 -9.07
C LEU A 168 -7.47 21.33 -9.02
N ALA A 169 -8.41 21.73 -8.17
CA ALA A 169 -8.79 23.13 -7.97
C ALA A 169 -7.88 23.92 -7.02
N ALA A 170 -6.98 23.24 -6.29
CA ALA A 170 -6.16 23.87 -5.27
C ALA A 170 -5.13 24.85 -5.88
N PRO A 171 -4.88 25.99 -5.24
CA PRO A 171 -3.87 26.97 -5.69
C PRO A 171 -2.47 26.35 -5.74
N SER A 172 -1.58 26.96 -6.53
CA SER A 172 -0.18 26.53 -6.64
C SER A 172 0.69 27.07 -5.51
N GLU A 173 0.29 28.18 -4.88
CA GLU A 173 1.02 28.80 -3.79
C GLU A 173 0.93 27.90 -2.52
N PRO A 174 2.06 27.55 -1.86
CA PRO A 174 2.07 26.51 -0.82
C PRO A 174 1.17 26.75 0.39
N GLU A 175 1.10 28.00 0.90
CA GLU A 175 0.26 28.31 2.07
C GLU A 175 -1.22 28.31 1.71
N ALA A 176 -1.60 28.93 0.60
CA ALA A 176 -2.97 28.95 0.09
C ALA A 176 -3.44 27.52 -0.27
N ARG A 177 -2.56 26.73 -0.88
CA ARG A 177 -2.81 25.31 -1.20
C ARG A 177 -3.10 24.50 0.06
N ARG A 178 -2.25 24.60 1.09
CA ARG A 178 -2.44 23.88 2.35
C ARG A 178 -3.75 24.26 3.05
N ALA A 179 -4.14 25.54 3.00
CA ALA A 179 -5.38 26.03 3.58
C ALA A 179 -6.62 25.53 2.80
N ALA A 180 -6.53 25.38 1.47
CA ALA A 180 -7.62 24.96 0.60
C ALA A 180 -7.83 23.44 0.60
N LEU A 181 -6.78 22.65 0.82
CA LEU A 181 -6.86 21.18 0.73
C LEU A 181 -7.54 20.56 1.96
N PRO A 182 -8.44 19.57 1.77
CA PRO A 182 -9.12 18.89 2.86
C PRO A 182 -8.23 17.82 3.52
N LEU A 183 -7.02 18.21 4.00
CA LEU A 183 -6.02 17.28 4.57
C LEU A 183 -6.55 16.51 5.78
N ALA A 184 -7.41 17.13 6.59
CA ALA A 184 -8.05 16.51 7.75
C ALA A 184 -8.93 15.29 7.37
N ARG A 185 -9.43 15.23 6.12
CA ARG A 185 -10.19 14.07 5.61
C ARG A 185 -9.29 12.94 5.13
N LEU A 186 -8.05 13.22 4.71
CA LEU A 186 -7.13 12.19 4.24
C LEU A 186 -6.54 11.35 5.38
N GLU A 187 -6.30 11.95 6.54
CA GLU A 187 -5.65 11.25 7.65
C GLU A 187 -6.44 10.03 8.16
N PRO A 188 -7.78 10.11 8.40
CA PRO A 188 -8.59 8.94 8.72
C PRO A 188 -8.55 7.85 7.64
N LEU A 189 -8.61 8.24 6.35
CA LEU A 189 -8.53 7.29 5.23
C LEU A 189 -7.18 6.58 5.17
N TYR A 190 -6.09 7.31 5.39
CA TYR A 190 -4.76 6.73 5.52
C TYR A 190 -4.68 5.72 6.67
N ARG A 191 -5.24 6.06 7.84
CA ARG A 191 -5.31 5.15 9.00
C ARG A 191 -6.07 3.88 8.65
N THR A 192 -7.25 4.01 8.06
CA THR A 192 -8.07 2.87 7.61
C THR A 192 -7.30 1.97 6.65
N LEU A 193 -6.70 2.52 5.59
CA LEU A 193 -5.89 1.75 4.64
C LEU A 193 -4.69 1.06 5.31
N SER A 194 -4.08 1.69 6.29
CA SER A 194 -2.94 1.12 7.02
C SER A 194 -3.33 -0.14 7.80
N PHE A 195 -4.50 -0.14 8.46
CA PHE A 195 -5.03 -1.34 9.11
C PHE A 195 -5.42 -2.42 8.11
N LEU A 196 -6.16 -2.05 7.06
CA LEU A 196 -6.59 -3.01 6.04
C LEU A 196 -5.40 -3.70 5.36
N SER A 197 -4.35 -2.95 5.01
CA SER A 197 -3.13 -3.51 4.41
C SER A 197 -2.40 -4.46 5.35
N ARG A 198 -2.27 -4.11 6.64
CA ARG A 198 -1.66 -4.96 7.66
C ARG A 198 -2.43 -6.26 7.83
N TRP A 199 -3.75 -6.19 7.97
CA TRP A 199 -4.60 -7.36 8.15
C TRP A 199 -4.63 -8.24 6.92
N ALA A 200 -4.68 -7.66 5.72
CA ALA A 200 -4.59 -8.42 4.47
C ALA A 200 -3.28 -9.22 4.39
N GLY A 201 -2.15 -8.62 4.80
CA GLY A 201 -0.86 -9.31 4.90
C GLY A 201 -0.89 -10.48 5.89
N GLN A 202 -1.44 -10.28 7.10
CA GLN A 202 -1.58 -11.32 8.12
C GLN A 202 -2.43 -12.51 7.66
N LEU A 203 -3.55 -12.24 6.97
CA LEU A 203 -4.40 -13.30 6.42
C LEU A 203 -3.69 -14.04 5.27
N GLN A 204 -2.99 -13.30 4.38
CA GLN A 204 -2.26 -13.87 3.26
C GLN A 204 -1.12 -14.79 3.71
N GLU A 205 -0.37 -14.41 4.73
CA GLU A 205 0.68 -15.23 5.33
C GLU A 205 0.13 -16.59 5.79
N ARG A 206 -1.03 -16.59 6.44
CA ARG A 206 -1.66 -17.83 6.91
C ARG A 206 -2.21 -18.67 5.78
N VAL A 207 -2.79 -18.07 4.73
CA VAL A 207 -3.19 -18.80 3.52
C VAL A 207 -2.00 -19.54 2.91
N VAL A 208 -0.85 -18.86 2.80
CA VAL A 208 0.38 -19.47 2.29
C VAL A 208 0.85 -20.62 3.20
N THR A 209 0.89 -20.39 4.53
CA THR A 209 1.34 -21.42 5.50
C THR A 209 0.42 -22.65 5.53
N LEU A 210 -0.89 -22.48 5.32
CA LEU A 210 -1.84 -23.61 5.25
C LEU A 210 -1.62 -24.51 4.03
N ALA A 211 -1.06 -23.95 2.93
CA ALA A 211 -0.83 -24.67 1.68
C ALA A 211 0.35 -25.68 1.76
N PHE A 212 1.27 -25.47 2.69
CA PHE A 212 2.44 -26.33 2.95
C PHE A 212 2.23 -27.16 4.23
#